data_94cbcbb1e42e3649d50a098f0cd5e392
#
_entry.id   94cbcbb1e42e3649d50a098f0cd5e392
#
_cell.length_a   1.000
_cell.length_b   1.000
_cell.length_c   1.000
_cell.angle_alpha   90.00
_cell.angle_beta   90.00
_cell.angle_gamma   90.00
#
_symmetry.space_group_name_H-M   'P 1'
#
loop_
_entity.id
_entity.type
_entity.pdbx_description
1 polymer ?
#
loop_
_entity_poly.entity_id
_entity_poly.type
_entity_poly.pdbx_seq_one_letter_code
_entity_poly.pdbx_strand_id
1 'polypeptide(L)'
;MIMKKFIQKTVILFLLISLVPQMAFAQFVRENNFVDKKGAERTANIKKFQATMNIPISGTLDNKTKEALYNKDYKVWDMVTNPPSKGYWIAVNKSRRILTMYMGDKSLGKYPVTLGTSATQTPSGRGKIGNMHKNPAWGGMNGKYKPVAADDPKNPLGERWMGLSLKGFSGYGIHGNIKPHQIGGYYSNGCIRMFNYDIEEAVFPQMKIGNPVWIGTDTELESWGLYQFSKVVKDKAVEKPQATQQNQTNDVENEEKIENYQAVDLFEY
;
A
#
# COMPACT_ATOMS: atom_id res chain seq x y z
N MET A 1 -47.76 -8.86 31.53
CA MET A 1 -46.61 -8.39 32.34
C MET A 1 -45.35 -9.24 32.14
N ILE A 2 -45.33 -10.17 31.20
CA ILE A 2 -44.19 -11.11 30.94
C ILE A 2 -43.30 -10.67 29.75
N MET A 3 -43.84 -9.88 28.81
CA MET A 3 -43.14 -9.47 27.59
C MET A 3 -42.09 -8.36 27.77
N LYS A 4 -42.19 -7.51 28.80
CA LYS A 4 -41.20 -6.42 29.05
C LYS A 4 -39.89 -6.89 29.67
N LYS A 5 -39.83 -8.06 30.31
CA LYS A 5 -38.59 -8.61 30.92
C LYS A 5 -37.67 -9.33 29.93
N PHE A 6 -38.19 -9.76 28.76
CA PHE A 6 -37.41 -10.48 27.75
C PHE A 6 -36.59 -9.50 26.87
N ILE A 7 -37.13 -8.32 26.59
CA ILE A 7 -36.46 -7.32 25.75
C ILE A 7 -35.23 -6.71 26.46
N GLN A 8 -35.29 -6.58 27.79
CA GLN A 8 -34.23 -5.96 28.56
C GLN A 8 -32.98 -6.86 28.73
N LYS A 9 -33.15 -8.19 28.71
CA LYS A 9 -32.03 -9.15 28.76
C LYS A 9 -31.33 -9.31 27.39
N THR A 10 -32.06 -9.18 26.29
CA THR A 10 -31.52 -9.33 24.94
C THR A 10 -30.68 -8.09 24.54
N VAL A 11 -31.08 -6.88 24.96
CA VAL A 11 -30.36 -5.65 24.70
C VAL A 11 -29.03 -5.57 25.49
N ILE A 12 -28.98 -6.11 26.71
CA ILE A 12 -27.74 -6.15 27.52
C ILE A 12 -26.74 -7.16 26.95
N LEU A 13 -27.21 -8.26 26.33
CA LEU A 13 -26.30 -9.24 25.71
C LEU A 13 -25.70 -8.72 24.39
N PHE A 14 -26.41 -7.88 23.63
CA PHE A 14 -25.86 -7.24 22.42
C PHE A 14 -24.86 -6.11 22.74
N LEU A 15 -25.00 -5.43 23.88
CA LEU A 15 -24.06 -4.37 24.31
C LEU A 15 -22.77 -4.92 24.93
N LEU A 16 -22.72 -6.19 25.34
CA LEU A 16 -21.52 -6.84 25.85
C LEU A 16 -20.65 -7.47 24.74
N ILE A 17 -21.19 -7.68 23.54
CA ILE A 17 -20.43 -8.18 22.38
C ILE A 17 -19.67 -7.07 21.66
N SER A 18 -20.04 -5.80 21.86
CA SER A 18 -19.40 -4.63 21.23
C SER A 18 -18.16 -4.10 21.97
N LEU A 19 -17.70 -4.77 23.03
CA LEU A 19 -16.52 -4.39 23.83
C LEU A 19 -15.39 -5.43 23.77
N VAL A 20 -15.31 -6.21 22.69
CA VAL A 20 -14.03 -6.82 22.33
C VAL A 20 -13.16 -5.67 21.87
N PRO A 21 -12.02 -5.37 22.52
CA PRO A 21 -11.20 -4.22 22.12
C PRO A 21 -10.82 -4.39 20.65
N GLN A 22 -11.14 -3.43 19.81
CA GLN A 22 -10.73 -3.40 18.38
C GLN A 22 -9.24 -3.70 18.19
N MET A 23 -8.42 -3.39 19.21
CA MET A 23 -6.99 -3.74 19.25
C MET A 23 -6.72 -5.26 19.28
N ALA A 24 -7.51 -6.05 19.99
CA ALA A 24 -7.32 -7.51 20.03
C ALA A 24 -7.70 -8.16 18.69
N PHE A 25 -8.69 -7.63 18.01
CA PHE A 25 -9.10 -8.10 16.68
C PHE A 25 -8.05 -7.72 15.61
N ALA A 26 -7.54 -6.49 15.63
CA ALA A 26 -6.49 -6.04 14.73
C ALA A 26 -5.17 -6.83 14.93
N GLN A 27 -4.81 -7.17 16.17
CA GLN A 27 -3.65 -8.00 16.47
C GLN A 27 -3.88 -9.45 16.00
N PHE A 28 -5.06 -10.00 16.21
CA PHE A 28 -5.46 -11.34 15.74
C PHE A 28 -5.42 -11.43 14.21
N VAL A 29 -5.91 -10.41 13.49
CA VAL A 29 -5.85 -10.36 12.02
C VAL A 29 -4.40 -10.21 11.52
N ARG A 30 -3.56 -9.45 12.21
CA ARG A 30 -2.13 -9.32 11.87
C ARG A 30 -1.38 -10.65 11.99
N GLU A 31 -1.66 -11.44 13.01
CA GLU A 31 -1.00 -12.73 13.23
C GLU A 31 -1.47 -13.82 12.28
N ASN A 32 -2.77 -13.87 11.96
CA ASN A 32 -3.36 -14.97 11.18
C ASN A 32 -3.06 -14.91 9.67
N ASN A 33 -2.64 -13.76 9.11
CA ASN A 33 -2.45 -13.64 7.66
C ASN A 33 -1.31 -14.49 7.10
N PHE A 34 -0.37 -14.99 7.91
CA PHE A 34 0.76 -15.80 7.43
C PHE A 34 1.34 -16.80 8.42
N VAL A 35 0.84 -16.87 9.66
CA VAL A 35 1.37 -17.79 10.69
C VAL A 35 1.17 -19.24 10.28
N ASP A 36 0.00 -19.58 9.73
CA ASP A 36 -0.35 -20.94 9.30
C ASP A 36 0.06 -21.26 7.86
N LYS A 37 0.61 -20.29 7.12
CA LYS A 37 0.97 -20.45 5.72
C LYS A 37 2.41 -20.93 5.57
N LYS A 38 2.68 -21.68 4.50
CA LYS A 38 4.01 -22.24 4.19
C LYS A 38 4.47 -21.84 2.78
N GLY A 39 5.76 -21.97 2.53
CA GLY A 39 6.36 -21.81 1.19
C GLY A 39 6.06 -20.47 0.53
N ALA A 40 5.67 -20.52 -0.74
CA ALA A 40 5.44 -19.34 -1.58
C ALA A 40 4.27 -18.49 -1.09
N GLU A 41 3.20 -19.10 -0.58
CA GLU A 41 2.03 -18.40 -0.05
C GLU A 41 2.39 -17.57 1.18
N ARG A 42 3.13 -18.14 2.13
CA ARG A 42 3.63 -17.40 3.29
C ARG A 42 4.47 -16.21 2.88
N THR A 43 5.40 -16.41 1.94
CA THR A 43 6.25 -15.33 1.44
C THR A 43 5.43 -14.23 0.78
N ALA A 44 4.42 -14.58 -0.03
CA ALA A 44 3.52 -13.60 -0.64
C ALA A 44 2.75 -12.79 0.41
N ASN A 45 2.21 -13.44 1.44
CA ASN A 45 1.47 -12.77 2.51
C ASN A 45 2.37 -11.87 3.36
N ILE A 46 3.62 -12.28 3.64
CA ILE A 46 4.60 -11.40 4.29
C ILE A 46 4.86 -10.14 3.43
N LYS A 47 5.03 -10.29 2.12
CA LYS A 47 5.24 -9.15 1.21
C LYS A 47 4.02 -8.20 1.20
N LYS A 48 2.80 -8.74 1.19
CA LYS A 48 1.57 -7.94 1.30
C LYS A 48 1.49 -7.20 2.64
N PHE A 49 1.78 -7.88 3.75
CA PHE A 49 1.87 -7.24 5.06
C PHE A 49 2.91 -6.12 5.07
N GLN A 50 4.12 -6.36 4.55
CA GLN A 50 5.17 -5.35 4.47
C GLN A 50 4.71 -4.11 3.67
N ALA A 51 4.01 -4.32 2.55
CA ALA A 51 3.45 -3.23 1.75
C ALA A 51 2.44 -2.41 2.57
N THR A 52 1.49 -3.07 3.23
CA THR A 52 0.49 -2.43 4.09
C THR A 52 1.15 -1.61 5.21
N MET A 53 2.28 -2.10 5.74
CA MET A 53 3.01 -1.44 6.82
C MET A 53 4.03 -0.39 6.34
N ASN A 54 4.01 0.01 5.06
CA ASN A 54 4.95 0.98 4.47
C ASN A 54 6.44 0.63 4.69
N ILE A 55 6.79 -0.63 4.85
CA ILE A 55 8.18 -1.06 5.02
C ILE A 55 8.72 -1.73 3.75
N PRO A 56 10.04 -1.64 3.48
CA PRO A 56 10.64 -2.24 2.30
C PRO A 56 10.33 -3.74 2.18
N ILE A 57 9.98 -4.18 0.97
CA ILE A 57 9.56 -5.56 0.74
C ILE A 57 10.79 -6.49 0.75
N SER A 58 10.88 -7.37 1.75
CA SER A 58 11.89 -8.44 1.84
C SER A 58 11.30 -9.85 1.62
N GLY A 59 10.03 -10.02 1.95
CA GLY A 59 9.36 -11.32 1.93
C GLY A 59 9.76 -12.24 3.08
N THR A 60 10.46 -11.71 4.09
CA THR A 60 10.90 -12.43 5.30
C THR A 60 10.43 -11.73 6.57
N LEU A 61 10.41 -12.45 7.68
CA LEU A 61 10.15 -11.87 9.00
C LEU A 61 11.43 -11.24 9.57
N ASP A 62 11.94 -10.22 8.90
CA ASP A 62 13.07 -9.43 9.37
C ASP A 62 12.69 -8.58 10.60
N ASN A 63 13.67 -7.87 11.20
CA ASN A 63 13.44 -7.10 12.42
C ASN A 63 12.38 -6.01 12.26
N LYS A 64 12.34 -5.31 11.11
CA LYS A 64 11.31 -4.29 10.84
C LYS A 64 9.92 -4.91 10.71
N THR A 65 9.83 -6.05 10.04
CA THR A 65 8.57 -6.79 9.90
C THR A 65 8.08 -7.29 11.26
N LYS A 66 8.97 -7.81 12.10
CA LYS A 66 8.63 -8.24 13.47
C LYS A 66 8.21 -7.06 14.33
N GLU A 67 8.91 -5.94 14.26
CA GLU A 67 8.53 -4.72 14.96
C GLU A 67 7.13 -4.26 14.56
N ALA A 68 6.85 -4.16 13.26
CA ALA A 68 5.54 -3.78 12.75
C ALA A 68 4.42 -4.76 13.14
N LEU A 69 4.75 -6.05 13.27
CA LEU A 69 3.80 -7.11 13.61
C LEU A 69 3.46 -7.15 15.10
N TYR A 70 4.48 -7.04 15.95
CA TYR A 70 4.32 -7.32 17.39
C TYR A 70 4.27 -6.07 18.26
N ASN A 71 4.69 -4.90 17.75
CA ASN A 71 4.66 -3.67 18.53
C ASN A 71 3.29 -2.99 18.36
N LYS A 72 2.51 -2.91 19.45
CA LYS A 72 1.20 -2.26 19.49
C LYS A 72 1.24 -0.77 19.15
N ASP A 73 2.37 -0.13 19.40
CA ASP A 73 2.56 1.31 19.17
C ASP A 73 3.10 1.60 17.75
N TYR A 74 3.20 0.58 16.88
CA TYR A 74 3.59 0.77 15.50
C TYR A 74 2.45 1.39 14.71
N LYS A 75 2.67 2.58 14.18
CA LYS A 75 1.70 3.34 13.39
C LYS A 75 2.14 3.43 11.92
N VAL A 76 1.16 3.40 11.05
CA VAL A 76 1.33 3.57 9.59
C VAL A 76 0.33 4.59 9.09
N TRP A 77 0.80 5.59 8.38
CA TRP A 77 -0.07 6.57 7.74
C TRP A 77 0.62 7.23 6.56
N ASP A 78 -0.17 7.76 5.65
CA ASP A 78 0.31 8.58 4.55
C ASP A 78 -0.22 10.00 4.74
N MET A 79 0.58 10.98 4.34
CA MET A 79 0.18 12.38 4.25
C MET A 79 0.40 12.87 2.82
N VAL A 80 -0.65 13.39 2.19
CA VAL A 80 -0.61 13.93 0.84
C VAL A 80 -1.03 15.41 0.90
N THR A 81 -0.06 16.32 0.76
CA THR A 81 -0.33 17.76 0.88
C THR A 81 -0.99 18.34 -0.36
N ASN A 82 -0.70 17.77 -1.54
CA ASN A 82 -1.20 18.22 -2.83
C ASN A 82 -1.54 17.01 -3.73
N PRO A 83 -2.67 16.34 -3.52
CA PRO A 83 -3.04 15.19 -4.34
C PRO A 83 -3.21 15.60 -5.81
N PRO A 84 -2.70 14.80 -6.77
CA PRO A 84 -2.81 15.14 -8.19
C PRO A 84 -4.23 15.02 -8.74
N SER A 85 -5.14 14.43 -7.98
CA SER A 85 -6.55 14.25 -8.30
C SER A 85 -7.37 14.14 -7.01
N LYS A 86 -8.62 14.62 -7.04
CA LYS A 86 -9.63 14.32 -6.02
C LYS A 86 -10.19 12.90 -6.16
N GLY A 87 -10.04 12.28 -7.33
CA GLY A 87 -10.41 10.89 -7.63
C GLY A 87 -9.24 9.94 -7.45
N TYR A 88 -9.33 8.77 -8.10
CA TYR A 88 -8.30 7.74 -8.04
C TYR A 88 -6.98 8.16 -8.69
N TRP A 89 -5.88 7.77 -8.07
CA TRP A 89 -4.53 7.89 -8.60
C TRP A 89 -3.59 6.87 -7.94
N ILE A 90 -2.39 6.71 -8.48
CA ILE A 90 -1.40 5.74 -8.03
C ILE A 90 -0.10 6.45 -7.67
N ALA A 91 0.52 6.04 -6.57
CA ALA A 91 1.92 6.29 -6.30
C ALA A 91 2.72 4.98 -6.26
N VAL A 92 3.88 4.96 -6.89
CA VAL A 92 4.83 3.85 -6.85
C VAL A 92 6.08 4.31 -6.14
N ASN A 93 6.28 3.82 -4.93
CA ASN A 93 7.48 4.07 -4.13
C ASN A 93 8.59 3.09 -4.53
N LYS A 94 9.60 3.60 -5.22
CA LYS A 94 10.73 2.81 -5.74
C LYS A 94 11.64 2.30 -4.62
N SER A 95 11.85 3.09 -3.57
CA SER A 95 12.69 2.71 -2.43
C SER A 95 12.16 1.50 -1.69
N ARG A 96 10.83 1.43 -1.55
CA ARG A 96 10.14 0.36 -0.79
C ARG A 96 9.59 -0.74 -1.68
N ARG A 97 9.44 -0.50 -2.99
CA ARG A 97 8.80 -1.38 -3.98
C ARG A 97 7.32 -1.61 -3.65
N ILE A 98 6.63 -0.50 -3.37
CA ILE A 98 5.22 -0.47 -3.00
C ILE A 98 4.46 0.40 -3.99
N LEU A 99 3.36 -0.13 -4.53
CA LEU A 99 2.34 0.65 -5.21
C LEU A 99 1.23 0.95 -4.22
N THR A 100 0.87 2.21 -4.06
CA THR A 100 -0.28 2.65 -3.26
C THR A 100 -1.33 3.25 -4.17
N MET A 101 -2.57 2.80 -4.03
CA MET A 101 -3.74 3.39 -4.66
C MET A 101 -4.37 4.41 -3.72
N TYR A 102 -4.68 5.58 -4.23
CA TYR A 102 -5.28 6.69 -3.49
C TYR A 102 -6.60 7.13 -4.10
N MET A 103 -7.43 7.75 -3.29
CA MET A 103 -8.55 8.60 -3.70
C MET A 103 -8.43 9.95 -2.96
N GLY A 104 -8.12 11.01 -3.71
CA GLY A 104 -7.71 12.27 -3.10
C GLY A 104 -6.43 12.09 -2.26
N ASP A 105 -6.51 12.43 -0.98
CA ASP A 105 -5.45 12.28 0.01
C ASP A 105 -5.46 10.94 0.77
N LYS A 106 -6.51 10.13 0.58
CA LYS A 106 -6.70 8.86 1.31
C LYS A 106 -6.06 7.68 0.57
N SER A 107 -5.23 6.90 1.25
CA SER A 107 -4.74 5.61 0.74
C SER A 107 -5.83 4.55 0.85
N LEU A 108 -6.08 3.81 -0.25
CA LEU A 108 -7.10 2.77 -0.33
C LEU A 108 -6.50 1.36 -0.27
N GLY A 109 -5.26 1.20 -0.72
CA GLY A 109 -4.59 -0.09 -0.73
C GLY A 109 -3.12 0.03 -1.08
N LYS A 110 -2.30 -0.88 -0.54
CA LYS A 110 -0.86 -0.91 -0.73
C LYS A 110 -0.44 -2.31 -1.18
N TYR A 111 0.32 -2.37 -2.27
CA TYR A 111 0.64 -3.61 -2.97
C TYR A 111 2.14 -3.72 -3.21
N PRO A 112 2.77 -4.87 -2.92
CA PRO A 112 4.16 -5.10 -3.25
C PRO A 112 4.32 -5.21 -4.77
N VAL A 113 5.37 -4.61 -5.32
CA VAL A 113 5.62 -4.60 -6.76
C VAL A 113 7.05 -5.01 -7.11
N THR A 114 7.22 -5.56 -8.32
CA THR A 114 8.53 -5.68 -8.96
C THR A 114 8.81 -4.46 -9.78
N LEU A 115 10.04 -3.97 -9.70
CA LEU A 115 10.54 -2.85 -10.49
C LEU A 115 11.70 -3.28 -11.40
N GLY A 116 12.17 -2.35 -12.22
CA GLY A 116 13.30 -2.54 -13.10
C GLY A 116 14.61 -2.80 -12.36
N THR A 117 15.50 -3.56 -12.99
CA THR A 117 16.88 -3.80 -12.49
C THR A 117 17.69 -2.49 -12.49
N SER A 118 18.91 -2.52 -11.95
CA SER A 118 19.85 -1.39 -12.03
C SER A 118 20.17 -0.98 -13.48
N ALA A 119 20.21 -1.96 -14.39
CA ALA A 119 20.47 -1.72 -15.82
C ALA A 119 19.24 -1.25 -16.60
N THR A 120 18.04 -1.51 -16.12
CA THR A 120 16.76 -1.20 -16.78
C THR A 120 15.78 -0.58 -15.80
N GLN A 121 16.17 0.52 -15.19
CA GLN A 121 15.44 1.12 -14.07
C GLN A 121 14.01 1.53 -14.46
N THR A 122 13.08 1.37 -13.54
CA THR A 122 11.78 2.03 -13.63
C THR A 122 11.99 3.54 -13.53
N PRO A 123 11.57 4.34 -14.53
CA PRO A 123 11.80 5.78 -14.51
C PRO A 123 11.01 6.45 -13.41
N SER A 124 11.58 7.50 -12.81
CA SER A 124 10.86 8.41 -11.93
C SER A 124 10.09 9.44 -12.74
N GLY A 125 8.96 9.88 -12.24
CA GLY A 125 8.19 10.95 -12.85
C GLY A 125 6.74 11.01 -12.40
N ARG A 126 6.11 12.11 -12.75
CA ARG A 126 4.66 12.32 -12.57
C ARG A 126 4.00 12.22 -13.94
N GLY A 127 3.23 11.18 -14.14
CA GLY A 127 2.55 10.87 -15.39
C GLY A 127 1.10 10.48 -15.17
N LYS A 128 0.56 9.72 -16.11
CA LYS A 128 -0.82 9.24 -16.07
C LYS A 128 -0.94 7.89 -16.77
N ILE A 129 -2.05 7.20 -16.57
CA ILE A 129 -2.42 6.02 -17.34
C ILE A 129 -2.77 6.48 -18.76
N GLY A 130 -2.06 5.99 -19.76
CA GLY A 130 -2.22 6.34 -21.17
C GLY A 130 -3.13 5.38 -21.95
N ASN A 131 -3.09 4.09 -21.60
CA ASN A 131 -3.97 3.06 -22.17
C ASN A 131 -4.19 1.94 -21.16
N MET A 132 -5.24 1.13 -21.39
CA MET A 132 -5.60 0.00 -20.53
C MET A 132 -6.12 -1.15 -21.40
N HIS A 133 -5.65 -2.36 -21.11
CA HIS A 133 -6.08 -3.57 -21.81
C HIS A 133 -6.34 -4.71 -20.83
N LYS A 134 -7.48 -5.37 -21.00
CA LYS A 134 -7.75 -6.69 -20.44
C LYS A 134 -7.18 -7.72 -21.41
N ASN A 135 -6.56 -8.75 -20.88
CA ASN A 135 -5.99 -9.85 -21.63
C ASN A 135 -5.13 -9.38 -22.84
N PRO A 136 -4.06 -8.58 -22.59
CA PRO A 136 -3.23 -8.05 -23.66
C PRO A 136 -2.33 -9.12 -24.27
N ALA A 137 -2.13 -9.10 -25.59
CA ALA A 137 -0.99 -9.77 -26.20
C ALA A 137 0.32 -9.00 -25.87
N TRP A 138 1.44 -9.71 -25.75
CA TRP A 138 2.74 -9.09 -25.54
C TRP A 138 3.52 -8.99 -26.85
N GLY A 139 3.90 -7.78 -27.25
CA GLY A 139 4.56 -7.51 -28.51
C GLY A 139 6.07 -7.78 -28.55
N GLY A 140 6.67 -8.40 -27.51
CA GLY A 140 8.08 -8.82 -27.53
C GLY A 140 9.12 -7.70 -27.39
N MET A 141 8.75 -6.50 -26.88
CA MET A 141 9.67 -5.38 -26.65
C MET A 141 10.44 -4.94 -27.93
N ASN A 142 9.70 -4.54 -28.95
CA ASN A 142 10.27 -4.07 -30.23
C ASN A 142 11.22 -5.10 -30.89
N GLY A 143 10.82 -6.38 -30.87
CA GLY A 143 11.58 -7.46 -31.53
C GLY A 143 12.70 -8.07 -30.70
N LYS A 144 12.94 -7.58 -29.46
CA LYS A 144 13.94 -8.18 -28.55
C LYS A 144 13.59 -9.62 -28.18
N TYR A 145 12.30 -9.94 -28.11
CA TYR A 145 11.77 -11.27 -27.79
C TYR A 145 10.66 -11.62 -28.80
N LYS A 146 10.34 -12.90 -28.91
CA LYS A 146 9.18 -13.35 -29.67
C LYS A 146 7.90 -12.83 -29.04
N PRO A 147 6.96 -12.30 -29.81
CA PRO A 147 5.63 -11.93 -29.31
C PRO A 147 4.94 -13.13 -28.67
N VAL A 148 4.10 -12.87 -27.68
CA VAL A 148 3.29 -13.88 -27.00
C VAL A 148 1.83 -13.47 -27.09
N ALA A 149 0.96 -14.43 -27.49
CA ALA A 149 -0.47 -14.18 -27.63
C ALA A 149 -1.11 -13.81 -26.27
N ALA A 150 -2.25 -13.20 -26.36
CA ALA A 150 -3.18 -13.12 -25.22
C ALA A 150 -3.47 -14.54 -24.69
N ASP A 151 -4.03 -14.86 -23.68
CA ASP A 151 -4.36 -16.21 -23.15
C ASP A 151 -3.20 -17.22 -23.08
N ASP A 152 -2.00 -16.90 -23.57
CA ASP A 152 -0.86 -17.79 -23.44
C ASP A 152 -0.33 -17.73 -21.98
N PRO A 153 -0.25 -18.87 -21.27
CA PRO A 153 0.25 -18.90 -19.88
C PRO A 153 1.69 -18.40 -19.73
N LYS A 154 2.42 -18.26 -20.84
CA LYS A 154 3.78 -17.67 -20.90
C LYS A 154 3.76 -16.17 -21.11
N ASN A 155 2.59 -15.54 -21.25
CA ASN A 155 2.49 -14.09 -21.45
C ASN A 155 2.98 -13.34 -20.20
N PRO A 156 4.11 -12.61 -20.28
CA PRO A 156 4.71 -11.97 -19.11
C PRO A 156 3.87 -10.81 -18.54
N LEU A 157 2.87 -10.33 -19.27
CA LEU A 157 2.00 -9.24 -18.83
C LEU A 157 0.90 -9.71 -17.89
N GLY A 158 0.55 -10.99 -17.89
CA GLY A 158 -0.66 -11.49 -17.24
C GLY A 158 -1.92 -10.91 -17.92
N GLU A 159 -3.04 -10.88 -17.19
CA GLU A 159 -4.36 -10.57 -17.71
C GLU A 159 -4.70 -9.06 -17.77
N ARG A 160 -3.83 -8.19 -17.26
CA ARG A 160 -4.08 -6.74 -17.18
C ARG A 160 -2.85 -5.94 -17.53
N TRP A 161 -3.06 -4.90 -18.31
CA TRP A 161 -2.07 -3.91 -18.68
C TRP A 161 -2.60 -2.51 -18.49
N MET A 162 -1.84 -1.64 -17.83
CA MET A 162 -2.02 -0.19 -17.73
C MET A 162 -0.74 0.48 -18.25
N GLY A 163 -0.76 0.92 -19.52
CA GLY A 163 0.34 1.64 -20.13
C GLY A 163 0.48 3.04 -19.57
N LEU A 164 1.70 3.49 -19.32
CA LEU A 164 2.02 4.76 -18.69
C LEU A 164 2.41 5.82 -19.73
N SER A 165 1.83 7.01 -19.62
CA SER A 165 2.25 8.21 -20.32
C SER A 165 3.14 9.02 -19.40
N LEU A 166 4.46 8.87 -19.54
CA LEU A 166 5.52 9.55 -18.78
C LEU A 166 6.35 10.42 -19.74
N LYS A 167 6.62 11.67 -19.36
CA LYS A 167 7.42 12.59 -20.21
C LYS A 167 8.82 12.00 -20.43
N GLY A 168 9.21 11.85 -21.68
CA GLY A 168 10.52 11.32 -22.09
C GLY A 168 10.66 9.79 -22.04
N PHE A 169 9.58 9.05 -21.70
CA PHE A 169 9.62 7.59 -21.58
C PHE A 169 8.42 6.94 -22.30
N SER A 170 8.67 5.83 -22.97
CA SER A 170 7.64 5.03 -23.67
C SER A 170 7.80 3.54 -23.38
N GLY A 171 6.72 2.77 -23.56
CA GLY A 171 6.75 1.32 -23.39
C GLY A 171 6.71 0.83 -21.94
N TYR A 172 6.52 1.72 -20.97
CA TYR A 172 6.37 1.36 -19.55
C TYR A 172 4.91 1.17 -19.17
N GLY A 173 4.66 0.26 -18.25
CA GLY A 173 3.32 -0.04 -17.76
C GLY A 173 3.30 -0.70 -16.40
N ILE A 174 2.09 -0.79 -15.85
CA ILE A 174 1.75 -1.58 -14.65
C ILE A 174 0.96 -2.79 -15.14
N HIS A 175 1.39 -3.99 -14.79
CA HIS A 175 0.79 -5.23 -15.29
C HIS A 175 0.95 -6.39 -14.31
N GLY A 176 0.30 -7.52 -14.59
CA GLY A 176 0.47 -8.76 -13.87
C GLY A 176 1.84 -9.41 -14.09
N ASN A 177 1.96 -10.70 -13.85
CA ASN A 177 3.22 -11.42 -14.05
C ASN A 177 3.01 -12.94 -14.07
N ILE A 178 4.04 -13.66 -14.57
CA ILE A 178 4.13 -15.14 -14.54
C ILE A 178 5.19 -15.63 -13.56
N LYS A 179 5.82 -14.76 -12.78
CA LYS A 179 6.88 -15.09 -11.83
C LYS A 179 6.59 -14.45 -10.47
N PRO A 180 5.57 -14.93 -9.72
CA PRO A 180 5.11 -14.28 -8.49
C PRO A 180 6.19 -14.21 -7.39
N HIS A 181 7.18 -15.11 -7.40
CA HIS A 181 8.31 -15.06 -6.48
C HIS A 181 9.18 -13.80 -6.62
N GLN A 182 9.18 -13.16 -7.81
CA GLN A 182 9.93 -11.93 -8.08
C GLN A 182 9.25 -10.66 -7.53
N ILE A 183 7.97 -10.72 -7.17
CA ILE A 183 7.28 -9.55 -6.59
C ILE A 183 8.00 -9.10 -5.32
N GLY A 184 8.20 -7.78 -5.21
CA GLY A 184 8.97 -7.16 -4.14
C GLY A 184 10.46 -6.98 -4.44
N GLY A 185 10.94 -7.32 -5.64
CA GLY A 185 12.33 -7.18 -6.05
C GLY A 185 12.54 -6.29 -7.29
N TYR A 186 13.76 -6.29 -7.80
CA TYR A 186 14.17 -5.54 -9.00
C TYR A 186 14.52 -6.53 -10.12
N TYR A 187 13.53 -6.96 -10.90
CA TYR A 187 13.68 -8.05 -11.90
C TYR A 187 13.09 -7.72 -13.27
N SER A 188 12.42 -6.57 -13.43
CA SER A 188 11.79 -6.22 -14.71
C SER A 188 12.75 -5.46 -15.64
N ASN A 189 12.32 -5.29 -16.89
CA ASN A 189 12.96 -4.38 -17.84
C ASN A 189 12.42 -2.93 -17.70
N GLY A 190 11.98 -2.55 -16.49
CA GLY A 190 11.49 -1.22 -16.17
C GLY A 190 9.98 -1.12 -15.92
N CYS A 191 9.17 -2.05 -16.40
CA CYS A 191 7.73 -2.11 -16.06
C CYS A 191 7.52 -2.45 -14.58
N ILE A 192 6.35 -2.09 -14.07
CA ILE A 192 5.91 -2.35 -12.71
C ILE A 192 5.04 -3.60 -12.72
N ARG A 193 5.46 -4.67 -12.03
CA ARG A 193 4.71 -5.92 -11.97
C ARG A 193 4.03 -6.08 -10.63
N MET A 194 2.78 -6.54 -10.65
CA MET A 194 1.97 -6.83 -9.48
C MET A 194 1.67 -8.34 -9.38
N PHE A 195 1.23 -8.82 -8.23
CA PHE A 195 0.50 -10.09 -8.19
C PHE A 195 -0.74 -9.97 -9.08
N ASN A 196 -1.06 -11.02 -9.84
CA ASN A 196 -2.19 -11.03 -10.77
C ASN A 196 -3.50 -10.70 -10.05
N TYR A 197 -3.78 -11.35 -8.93
CA TYR A 197 -4.96 -11.07 -8.13
C TYR A 197 -5.07 -9.58 -7.73
N ASP A 198 -3.96 -8.97 -7.28
CA ASP A 198 -3.98 -7.58 -6.80
C ASP A 198 -4.27 -6.59 -7.95
N ILE A 199 -3.72 -6.82 -9.14
CA ILE A 199 -4.03 -5.95 -10.27
C ILE A 199 -5.41 -6.23 -10.87
N GLU A 200 -5.84 -7.47 -10.92
CA GLU A 200 -7.10 -7.87 -11.56
C GLU A 200 -8.33 -7.47 -10.76
N GLU A 201 -8.29 -7.68 -9.44
CA GLU A 201 -9.45 -7.51 -8.58
C GLU A 201 -9.45 -6.16 -7.84
N ALA A 202 -8.28 -5.62 -7.51
CA ALA A 202 -8.22 -4.43 -6.69
C ALA A 202 -7.87 -3.16 -7.48
N VAL A 203 -6.78 -3.15 -8.26
CA VAL A 203 -6.26 -1.90 -8.83
C VAL A 203 -6.88 -1.58 -10.18
N PHE A 204 -6.82 -2.51 -11.16
CA PHE A 204 -7.29 -2.26 -12.52
C PHE A 204 -8.78 -1.84 -12.59
N PRO A 205 -9.71 -2.43 -11.82
CA PRO A 205 -11.13 -2.05 -11.89
C PRO A 205 -11.42 -0.61 -11.45
N GLN A 206 -10.57 -0.04 -10.60
CA GLN A 206 -10.72 1.32 -10.07
C GLN A 206 -10.08 2.38 -10.97
N MET A 207 -9.13 1.98 -11.79
CA MET A 207 -8.37 2.90 -12.63
C MET A 207 -9.04 3.19 -13.96
N LYS A 208 -8.75 4.37 -14.51
CA LYS A 208 -9.19 4.84 -15.84
C LYS A 208 -8.02 5.49 -16.57
N ILE A 209 -8.09 5.52 -17.90
CA ILE A 209 -7.18 6.33 -18.72
C ILE A 209 -7.24 7.78 -18.25
N GLY A 210 -6.09 8.39 -18.05
CA GLY A 210 -5.96 9.75 -17.52
C GLY A 210 -5.73 9.83 -16.01
N ASN A 211 -5.97 8.76 -15.21
CA ASN A 211 -5.66 8.79 -13.78
C ASN A 211 -4.17 9.05 -13.56
N PRO A 212 -3.80 9.96 -12.63
CA PRO A 212 -2.42 10.28 -12.36
C PRO A 212 -1.64 9.09 -11.79
N VAL A 213 -0.35 9.01 -12.16
CA VAL A 213 0.61 8.03 -11.63
C VAL A 213 1.90 8.75 -11.29
N TRP A 214 2.28 8.72 -10.02
CA TRP A 214 3.57 9.19 -9.53
C TRP A 214 4.50 8.00 -9.29
N ILE A 215 5.72 8.09 -9.78
CA ILE A 215 6.74 7.05 -9.60
C ILE A 215 8.00 7.74 -9.10
N GLY A 216 8.43 7.40 -7.88
CA GLY A 216 9.59 8.05 -7.28
C GLY A 216 10.21 7.24 -6.15
N THR A 217 11.40 7.65 -5.73
CA THR A 217 12.01 7.26 -4.45
C THR A 217 11.25 7.91 -3.29
N ASP A 218 11.57 7.55 -2.04
CA ASP A 218 11.01 8.23 -0.87
C ASP A 218 11.22 9.75 -0.99
N THR A 219 12.46 10.20 -1.23
CA THR A 219 12.82 11.61 -1.36
C THR A 219 12.08 12.33 -2.50
N GLU A 220 11.93 11.69 -3.67
CA GLU A 220 11.20 12.27 -4.79
C GLU A 220 9.72 12.43 -4.47
N LEU A 221 9.09 11.41 -3.87
CA LEU A 221 7.68 11.46 -3.48
C LEU A 221 7.44 12.53 -2.40
N GLU A 222 8.31 12.61 -1.40
CA GLU A 222 8.26 13.65 -0.36
C GLU A 222 8.39 15.06 -0.97
N SER A 223 9.29 15.27 -1.93
CA SER A 223 9.42 16.54 -2.65
C SER A 223 8.17 16.92 -3.45
N TRP A 224 7.32 15.94 -3.79
CA TRP A 224 6.02 16.16 -4.46
C TRP A 224 4.85 16.25 -3.48
N GLY A 225 5.11 16.18 -2.17
CA GLY A 225 4.12 16.31 -1.12
C GLY A 225 3.43 14.99 -0.73
N LEU A 226 4.04 13.84 -1.03
CA LEU A 226 3.59 12.54 -0.56
C LEU A 226 4.59 11.96 0.45
N TYR A 227 4.16 11.85 1.69
CA TYR A 227 4.91 11.28 2.80
C TYR A 227 4.27 9.96 3.22
N GLN A 228 5.07 8.90 3.34
CA GLN A 228 4.61 7.57 3.74
C GLN A 228 5.32 7.15 5.03
N PHE A 229 4.64 7.24 6.14
CA PHE A 229 5.20 7.00 7.47
C PHE A 229 4.97 5.56 7.94
N SER A 230 5.94 5.09 8.74
CA SER A 230 5.96 3.75 9.30
C SER A 230 6.93 3.75 10.48
N LYS A 231 6.42 3.91 11.70
CA LYS A 231 7.26 4.00 12.90
C LYS A 231 6.50 3.66 14.18
N VAL A 232 7.26 3.34 15.23
CA VAL A 232 6.73 3.26 16.60
C VAL A 232 6.47 4.68 17.11
N VAL A 233 5.24 4.94 17.52
CA VAL A 233 4.83 6.19 18.17
C VAL A 233 4.46 5.86 19.62
N LYS A 234 5.36 6.15 20.57
CA LYS A 234 5.05 6.02 21.99
C LYS A 234 4.17 7.21 22.37
N ASP A 235 2.99 6.94 22.88
CA ASP A 235 2.20 7.99 23.51
C ASP A 235 3.06 8.60 24.63
N LYS A 236 3.32 9.90 24.57
CA LYS A 236 3.95 10.61 25.69
C LYS A 236 3.03 10.38 26.90
N ALA A 237 3.51 9.72 27.93
CA ALA A 237 2.80 9.65 29.19
C ALA A 237 2.37 11.08 29.54
N VAL A 238 1.09 11.29 29.78
CA VAL A 238 0.58 12.57 30.27
C VAL A 238 1.18 12.75 31.66
N GLU A 239 2.35 13.38 31.74
CA GLU A 239 2.86 13.91 33.00
C GLU A 239 1.85 14.96 33.47
N LYS A 240 1.21 14.68 34.61
CA LYS A 240 0.39 15.68 35.30
C LYS A 240 1.21 16.95 35.43
N PRO A 241 0.65 18.12 35.08
CA PRO A 241 1.41 19.38 35.20
C PRO A 241 1.83 19.62 36.62
N GLN A 242 3.12 19.54 36.89
CA GLN A 242 3.70 20.26 38.05
C GLN A 242 3.74 21.73 37.62
N ALA A 243 2.97 22.56 38.34
CA ALA A 243 2.99 24.00 38.19
C ALA A 243 4.40 24.53 38.49
N THR A 244 5.10 25.05 37.50
CA THR A 244 6.14 26.10 37.72
C THR A 244 6.47 26.80 36.39
N GLN A 245 6.12 28.06 36.37
CA GLN A 245 6.66 29.26 35.69
C GLN A 245 7.34 29.18 34.32
N GLN A 246 6.75 29.95 33.45
CA GLN A 246 7.17 30.66 32.21
C GLN A 246 8.66 30.68 31.87
N ASN A 247 8.97 30.25 30.61
CA ASN A 247 9.67 31.13 29.68
C ASN A 247 9.35 30.67 28.22
N GLN A 248 9.01 31.66 27.41
CA GLN A 248 8.70 31.56 25.98
C GLN A 248 9.92 31.18 25.18
N THR A 249 9.75 30.28 24.18
CA THR A 249 10.24 30.54 22.81
C THR A 249 9.66 29.54 21.82
N ASN A 250 9.21 30.07 20.73
CA ASN A 250 8.66 29.58 19.51
C ASN A 250 9.30 28.30 18.95
N ASP A 251 8.52 27.19 18.91
CA ASP A 251 8.76 26.05 17.99
C ASP A 251 7.55 25.08 17.92
N VAL A 252 6.29 25.57 18.20
CA VAL A 252 5.11 24.72 18.36
C VAL A 252 4.25 24.60 17.07
N GLU A 253 4.54 25.35 15.99
CA GLU A 253 3.61 25.40 14.85
C GLU A 253 3.64 24.19 13.89
N ASN A 254 4.61 23.29 14.02
CA ASN A 254 4.73 22.17 13.07
C ASN A 254 4.20 20.80 13.60
N GLU A 255 3.96 20.66 14.89
CA GLU A 255 3.46 19.39 15.45
C GLU A 255 1.94 19.28 15.49
N GLU A 256 1.21 20.38 15.63
CA GLU A 256 -0.28 20.36 15.70
C GLU A 256 -0.99 19.94 14.39
N LYS A 257 -0.32 20.08 13.24
CA LYS A 257 -0.90 19.61 11.95
C LYS A 257 -0.87 18.10 11.75
N ILE A 258 -0.12 17.38 12.57
CA ILE A 258 0.07 15.93 12.42
C ILE A 258 -0.98 15.12 13.22
N GLU A 259 -1.56 15.70 14.28
CA GLU A 259 -2.49 14.97 15.16
C GLU A 259 -3.90 14.75 14.59
N ASN A 260 -4.29 15.47 13.52
CA ASN A 260 -5.64 15.37 12.93
C ASN A 260 -5.79 14.37 11.78
N TYR A 261 -4.74 13.62 11.44
CA TYR A 261 -4.89 12.51 10.48
C TYR A 261 -5.28 11.24 11.23
N GLN A 262 -6.55 10.94 11.26
CA GLN A 262 -7.07 9.66 11.73
C GLN A 262 -6.42 8.52 10.96
N ALA A 263 -5.88 7.55 11.68
CA ALA A 263 -5.45 6.28 11.11
C ALA A 263 -6.66 5.67 10.39
N VAL A 264 -6.60 5.63 9.06
CA VAL A 264 -7.62 4.97 8.26
C VAL A 264 -7.57 3.49 8.62
N ASP A 265 -8.68 2.94 9.06
CA ASP A 265 -8.87 1.52 9.31
C ASP A 265 -8.67 0.77 7.98
N LEU A 266 -7.47 0.23 7.77
CA LEU A 266 -7.06 -0.47 6.53
C LEU A 266 -7.56 -1.92 6.48
N PHE A 267 -8.54 -2.29 7.31
CA PHE A 267 -8.95 -3.68 7.51
C PHE A 267 -10.43 -3.99 7.25
N GLU A 268 -11.17 -3.11 6.60
CA GLU A 268 -12.47 -3.50 6.03
C GLU A 268 -12.30 -3.83 4.54
N TYR A 269 -11.81 -5.04 4.26
CA TYR A 269 -12.11 -5.83 3.05
C TYR A 269 -11.59 -7.26 3.22
#